data_7140c72382fa82f7b91b85a420fbc0b3
#
_entry.id   7140c72382fa82f7b91b85a420fbc0b3
#
_cell.length_a   1.000
_cell.length_b   1.000
_cell.length_c   1.000
_cell.angle_alpha   90.00
_cell.angle_beta   90.00
_cell.angle_gamma   90.00
#
_symmetry.space_group_name_H-M   'P 1'
#
loop_
_entity.id
_entity.type
_entity.pdbx_description
1 polymer ?
#
loop_
_entity_poly.entity_id
_entity_poly.type
_entity_poly.pdbx_seq_one_letter_code
_entity_poly.pdbx_strand_id
1 'polypeptide(L)'
;AFAAADAAAPPAPLADTASATFIAPLRRIASDTLPQARLAVPVPAASTPILPPDEEGGPADAAIGTLVHRCLELIARDGLAAWPSARIEGLVGAYRNWLGQRGLDARLAEAGSRRVVAAVTGVLASATGCWILGPHPESDSELALSSASNDGPVQHQVDRCFTADGYRWIVDYKTLRLPSGDASTLPARAARHRPQLERYAALFASDAWPLRLAVYFVEQDTLVELLAGEEKIFKVPASGFSNAP
;
A
#
# COMPACT_ATOMS: atom_id res chain seq x y z
N ALA A 1 33.14 -59.18 -51.45
CA ALA A 1 32.02 -58.26 -51.46
C ALA A 1 32.07 -57.37 -50.20
N PHE A 2 32.65 -56.18 -50.37
CA PHE A 2 32.64 -55.17 -49.28
C PHE A 2 31.46 -54.22 -49.61
N ALA A 3 30.56 -54.11 -48.65
CA ALA A 3 29.44 -53.15 -48.73
C ALA A 3 29.97 -51.74 -48.36
N ALA A 4 29.66 -50.77 -49.18
CA ALA A 4 29.98 -49.36 -48.95
C ALA A 4 29.17 -48.81 -47.79
N ALA A 5 29.83 -48.15 -46.88
CA ALA A 5 29.24 -47.40 -45.80
C ALA A 5 28.63 -46.10 -46.34
N ASP A 6 27.36 -45.91 -46.06
CA ASP A 6 26.59 -44.69 -46.36
C ASP A 6 27.08 -43.57 -45.44
N ALA A 7 27.63 -42.51 -46.05
CA ALA A 7 28.12 -41.35 -45.33
C ALA A 7 26.94 -40.38 -45.05
N ALA A 8 26.52 -40.31 -43.79
CA ALA A 8 25.54 -39.36 -43.35
C ALA A 8 26.01 -37.91 -43.56
N ALA A 9 25.17 -37.09 -44.19
CA ALA A 9 25.40 -35.67 -44.37
C ALA A 9 25.46 -34.91 -43.04
N PRO A 10 26.27 -33.85 -42.89
CA PRO A 10 26.34 -33.07 -41.68
C PRO A 10 25.02 -32.25 -41.45
N PRO A 11 24.63 -32.05 -40.19
CA PRO A 11 23.43 -31.28 -39.90
C PRO A 11 23.59 -29.82 -40.30
N ALA A 12 22.50 -29.25 -40.84
CA ALA A 12 22.45 -27.85 -41.23
C ALA A 12 22.67 -26.93 -39.99
N PRO A 13 23.30 -25.76 -40.19
CA PRO A 13 23.51 -24.81 -39.10
C PRO A 13 22.16 -24.28 -38.59
N LEU A 14 21.98 -24.29 -37.26
CA LEU A 14 20.85 -23.70 -36.55
C LEU A 14 20.81 -22.20 -36.91
N ALA A 15 19.69 -21.75 -37.43
CA ALA A 15 19.46 -20.35 -37.73
C ALA A 15 19.54 -19.56 -36.40
N ASP A 16 20.42 -18.57 -36.40
CA ASP A 16 20.56 -17.56 -35.35
C ASP A 16 19.23 -16.81 -35.24
N THR A 17 18.44 -17.12 -34.20
CA THR A 17 17.29 -16.31 -33.83
C THR A 17 17.82 -15.03 -33.22
N ALA A 18 18.11 -14.04 -34.06
CA ALA A 18 18.38 -12.68 -33.66
C ALA A 18 17.20 -12.22 -32.77
N SER A 19 17.47 -12.01 -31.47
CA SER A 19 16.58 -11.29 -30.55
C SER A 19 16.27 -9.95 -31.15
N ALA A 20 15.12 -9.83 -31.80
CA ALA A 20 14.59 -8.55 -32.25
C ALA A 20 14.24 -7.75 -30.98
N THR A 21 15.15 -6.87 -30.57
CA THR A 21 14.87 -5.83 -29.58
C THR A 21 13.77 -4.95 -30.15
N PHE A 22 12.55 -5.14 -29.67
CA PHE A 22 11.42 -4.32 -30.06
C PHE A 22 11.59 -2.94 -29.43
N ILE A 23 12.26 -2.04 -30.13
CA ILE A 23 12.30 -0.63 -29.78
C ILE A 23 11.01 -0.03 -30.33
N ALA A 24 10.00 0.10 -29.48
CA ALA A 24 8.80 0.86 -29.84
C ALA A 24 9.23 2.30 -30.13
N PRO A 25 8.86 2.89 -31.26
CA PRO A 25 9.20 4.27 -31.57
C PRO A 25 8.51 5.17 -30.52
N LEU A 26 9.30 5.95 -29.80
CA LEU A 26 8.79 7.02 -28.93
C LEU A 26 8.00 8.00 -29.80
N ARG A 27 6.67 7.93 -29.75
CA ARG A 27 5.81 8.94 -30.34
C ARG A 27 5.87 10.18 -29.46
N ARG A 28 6.41 11.27 -30.00
CA ARG A 28 6.26 12.59 -29.39
C ARG A 28 4.78 12.96 -29.44
N ILE A 29 4.15 13.06 -28.27
CA ILE A 29 2.79 13.58 -28.17
C ILE A 29 2.90 15.10 -28.36
N ALA A 30 2.22 15.65 -29.36
CA ALA A 30 2.18 17.10 -29.56
C ALA A 30 1.47 17.74 -28.35
N SER A 31 2.01 18.86 -27.85
CA SER A 31 1.52 19.53 -26.64
C SER A 31 0.06 20.00 -26.70
N ASP A 32 -0.48 20.14 -27.92
CA ASP A 32 -1.85 20.51 -28.20
C ASP A 32 -2.87 19.36 -28.11
N THR A 33 -2.38 18.11 -28.07
CA THR A 33 -3.22 16.90 -27.89
C THR A 33 -3.30 16.42 -26.45
N LEU A 34 -2.55 17.02 -25.54
CA LEU A 34 -2.70 16.74 -24.11
C LEU A 34 -3.99 17.42 -23.63
N PRO A 35 -4.90 16.68 -22.94
CA PRO A 35 -5.99 17.35 -22.25
C PRO A 35 -5.34 18.40 -21.35
N GLN A 36 -5.78 19.67 -21.48
CA GLN A 36 -5.31 20.71 -20.56
C GLN A 36 -5.58 20.21 -19.16
N ALA A 37 -4.52 19.87 -18.42
CA ALA A 37 -4.62 19.56 -17.03
C ALA A 37 -5.31 20.79 -16.40
N ARG A 38 -6.54 20.64 -15.95
CA ARG A 38 -7.17 21.66 -15.13
C ARG A 38 -6.26 21.82 -13.93
N LEU A 39 -5.57 22.96 -13.88
CA LEU A 39 -4.75 23.31 -12.74
C LEU A 39 -5.62 23.12 -11.52
N ALA A 40 -5.25 22.16 -10.69
CA ALA A 40 -5.87 21.99 -9.40
C ALA A 40 -5.82 23.34 -8.70
N VAL A 41 -6.92 23.74 -8.09
CA VAL A 41 -7.01 24.96 -7.30
C VAL A 41 -5.77 25.03 -6.42
N PRO A 42 -5.01 26.15 -6.40
CA PRO A 42 -3.82 26.22 -5.57
C PRO A 42 -4.21 25.93 -4.13
N VAL A 43 -3.75 24.82 -3.61
CA VAL A 43 -3.84 24.58 -2.16
C VAL A 43 -2.93 25.62 -1.54
N PRO A 44 -3.43 26.49 -0.62
CA PRO A 44 -2.58 27.50 0.00
C PRO A 44 -1.37 26.79 0.59
N ALA A 45 -0.19 27.29 0.25
CA ALA A 45 1.08 26.79 0.76
C ALA A 45 1.14 27.07 2.27
N ALA A 46 0.53 26.21 3.06
CA ALA A 46 1.02 25.99 4.39
C ALA A 46 2.31 25.21 4.20
N SER A 47 3.44 25.85 4.54
CA SER A 47 4.72 25.17 4.69
C SER A 47 4.43 23.87 5.43
N THR A 48 4.49 22.76 4.71
CA THR A 48 4.16 21.46 5.28
C THR A 48 5.10 21.27 6.45
N PRO A 49 4.64 21.24 7.70
CA PRO A 49 5.39 20.49 8.67
C PRO A 49 5.39 19.10 8.07
N ILE A 50 6.56 18.63 7.63
CA ILE A 50 6.80 17.19 7.61
C ILE A 50 6.36 16.79 9.01
N LEU A 51 5.18 16.16 9.13
CA LEU A 51 4.76 15.62 10.42
C LEU A 51 5.95 14.77 10.84
N PRO A 52 6.57 15.03 12.00
CA PRO A 52 7.66 14.20 12.45
C PRO A 52 7.18 12.75 12.36
N PRO A 53 8.00 11.81 11.89
CA PRO A 53 7.65 10.39 11.91
C PRO A 53 7.13 10.14 13.31
N ASP A 54 5.93 9.55 13.44
CA ASP A 54 5.17 9.44 14.68
C ASP A 54 6.13 9.41 15.87
N GLU A 55 6.20 10.50 16.65
CA GLU A 55 7.23 10.71 17.71
C GLU A 55 7.19 9.62 18.80
N GLU A 56 6.26 8.67 18.67
CA GLU A 56 6.03 7.58 19.60
C GLU A 56 6.80 6.29 19.26
N GLY A 57 7.53 6.24 18.10
CA GLY A 57 8.31 5.07 17.68
C GLY A 57 9.74 5.43 17.31
N GLY A 58 10.70 4.62 17.74
CA GLY A 58 12.10 4.74 17.33
C GLY A 58 12.32 4.24 15.87
N PRO A 59 13.57 4.32 15.35
CA PRO A 59 13.92 3.85 14.01
C PRO A 59 13.51 2.39 13.74
N ALA A 60 13.47 1.54 14.77
CA ALA A 60 13.02 0.17 14.67
C ALA A 60 11.50 0.08 14.37
N ASP A 61 10.69 0.91 15.03
CA ASP A 61 9.25 0.95 14.79
C ASP A 61 8.93 1.46 13.38
N ALA A 62 9.66 2.47 12.92
CA ALA A 62 9.54 2.98 11.56
C ALA A 62 9.86 1.90 10.50
N ALA A 63 10.93 1.12 10.69
CA ALA A 63 11.27 0.02 9.79
C ALA A 63 10.21 -1.09 9.81
N ILE A 64 9.70 -1.44 10.99
CA ILE A 64 8.62 -2.43 11.15
C ILE A 64 7.35 -1.92 10.44
N GLY A 65 6.98 -0.66 10.65
CA GLY A 65 5.85 -0.02 9.99
C GLY A 65 5.95 -0.10 8.46
N THR A 66 7.09 0.30 7.91
CA THR A 66 7.34 0.20 6.47
C THR A 66 7.15 -1.22 5.93
N LEU A 67 7.62 -2.23 6.67
CA LEU A 67 7.49 -3.62 6.25
C LEU A 67 6.04 -4.11 6.33
N VAL A 68 5.29 -3.69 7.36
CA VAL A 68 3.85 -3.99 7.48
C VAL A 68 3.08 -3.36 6.31
N HIS A 69 3.27 -2.06 6.02
CA HIS A 69 2.62 -1.40 4.86
C HIS A 69 2.91 -2.16 3.57
N ARG A 70 4.17 -2.55 3.35
CA ARG A 70 4.53 -3.34 2.17
C ARG A 70 3.82 -4.70 2.12
N CYS A 71 3.63 -5.36 3.24
CA CYS A 71 2.85 -6.61 3.28
C CYS A 71 1.37 -6.35 2.94
N LEU A 72 0.76 -5.31 3.51
CA LEU A 72 -0.65 -4.97 3.24
C LEU A 72 -0.88 -4.59 1.78
N GLU A 73 0.04 -3.84 1.16
CA GLU A 73 0.04 -3.55 -0.27
C GLU A 73 0.03 -4.83 -1.12
N LEU A 74 0.97 -5.76 -0.81
CA LEU A 74 1.09 -7.02 -1.53
C LEU A 74 -0.17 -7.88 -1.38
N ILE A 75 -0.75 -7.92 -0.19
CA ILE A 75 -1.99 -8.65 0.09
C ILE A 75 -3.16 -8.07 -0.69
N ALA A 76 -3.32 -6.74 -0.69
CA ALA A 76 -4.38 -6.07 -1.43
C ALA A 76 -4.26 -6.29 -2.94
N ARG A 77 -3.03 -6.36 -3.47
CA ARG A 77 -2.75 -6.63 -4.89
C ARG A 77 -2.99 -8.09 -5.26
N ASP A 78 -2.48 -9.03 -4.46
CA ASP A 78 -2.50 -10.46 -4.76
C ASP A 78 -3.85 -11.12 -4.39
N GLY A 79 -4.65 -10.45 -3.54
CA GLY A 79 -5.89 -10.94 -2.96
C GLY A 79 -5.68 -11.75 -1.67
N LEU A 80 -6.66 -11.67 -0.76
CA LEU A 80 -6.61 -12.29 0.58
C LEU A 80 -6.32 -13.80 0.53
N ALA A 81 -6.93 -14.52 -0.40
CA ALA A 81 -6.78 -15.97 -0.53
C ALA A 81 -5.35 -16.41 -0.86
N ALA A 82 -4.55 -15.54 -1.48
CA ALA A 82 -3.17 -15.82 -1.82
C ALA A 82 -2.23 -15.76 -0.60
N TRP A 83 -2.72 -15.30 0.57
CA TRP A 83 -1.93 -15.07 1.77
C TRP A 83 -2.43 -15.86 2.99
N PRO A 84 -2.42 -17.21 2.94
CA PRO A 84 -2.75 -18.03 4.11
C PRO A 84 -1.69 -17.81 5.22
N SER A 85 -2.07 -18.01 6.49
CA SER A 85 -1.20 -17.82 7.65
C SER A 85 0.16 -18.52 7.52
N ALA A 86 0.16 -19.74 6.97
CA ALA A 86 1.40 -20.50 6.74
C ALA A 86 2.39 -19.78 5.80
N ARG A 87 1.90 -19.04 4.79
CA ARG A 87 2.75 -18.22 3.92
C ARG A 87 3.39 -17.08 4.71
N ILE A 88 2.61 -16.38 5.54
CA ILE A 88 3.09 -15.25 6.36
C ILE A 88 4.14 -15.74 7.36
N GLU A 89 3.88 -16.82 8.06
CA GLU A 89 4.80 -17.46 9.01
C GLU A 89 6.08 -17.91 8.34
N GLY A 90 5.99 -18.47 7.13
CA GLY A 90 7.15 -18.88 6.32
C GLY A 90 8.05 -17.72 5.90
N LEU A 91 7.57 -16.49 5.93
CA LEU A 91 8.33 -15.28 5.57
C LEU A 91 9.11 -14.66 6.75
N VAL A 92 8.96 -15.17 7.99
CA VAL A 92 9.62 -14.59 9.17
C VAL A 92 11.12 -14.40 9.00
N GLY A 93 11.81 -15.36 8.36
CA GLY A 93 13.23 -15.26 8.05
C GLY A 93 13.57 -14.15 7.06
N ALA A 94 12.74 -13.96 6.03
CA ALA A 94 12.88 -12.87 5.08
C ALA A 94 12.66 -11.51 5.73
N TYR A 95 11.64 -11.39 6.59
CA TYR A 95 11.36 -10.16 7.35
C TYR A 95 12.51 -9.80 8.28
N ARG A 96 13.06 -10.78 9.01
CA ARG A 96 14.24 -10.57 9.87
C ARG A 96 15.44 -10.08 9.06
N ASN A 97 15.74 -10.71 7.93
CA ASN A 97 16.84 -10.29 7.07
C ASN A 97 16.63 -8.86 6.53
N TRP A 98 15.42 -8.53 6.09
CA TRP A 98 15.10 -7.20 5.62
C TRP A 98 15.27 -6.12 6.70
N LEU A 99 14.81 -6.39 7.94
CA LEU A 99 14.98 -5.50 9.08
C LEU A 99 16.46 -5.34 9.45
N GLY A 100 17.25 -6.42 9.40
CA GLY A 100 18.70 -6.36 9.60
C GLY A 100 19.40 -5.48 8.57
N GLN A 101 19.01 -5.55 7.30
CA GLN A 101 19.52 -4.67 6.24
C GLN A 101 19.17 -3.19 6.45
N ARG A 102 18.13 -2.89 7.27
CA ARG A 102 17.73 -1.54 7.68
C ARG A 102 18.42 -1.07 8.97
N GLY A 103 19.43 -1.82 9.44
CA GLY A 103 20.26 -1.45 10.56
C GLY A 103 19.77 -1.92 11.94
N LEU A 104 18.75 -2.74 12.00
CA LEU A 104 18.33 -3.36 13.27
C LEU A 104 19.33 -4.46 13.66
N ASP A 105 19.73 -4.47 14.91
CA ASP A 105 20.52 -5.58 15.44
C ASP A 105 19.73 -6.91 15.41
N ALA A 106 20.40 -8.02 15.61
CA ALA A 106 19.82 -9.35 15.49
C ALA A 106 18.62 -9.58 16.43
N ARG A 107 18.64 -9.01 17.64
CA ARG A 107 17.56 -9.11 18.64
C ARG A 107 16.34 -8.30 18.21
N LEU A 108 16.57 -7.06 17.77
CA LEU A 108 15.50 -6.18 17.31
C LEU A 108 14.89 -6.68 15.99
N ALA A 109 15.72 -7.19 15.07
CA ALA A 109 15.25 -7.78 13.81
C ALA A 109 14.42 -9.04 14.04
N GLU A 110 14.79 -9.89 15.00
CA GLU A 110 14.02 -11.07 15.39
C GLU A 110 12.67 -10.67 16.04
N ALA A 111 12.68 -9.76 17.00
CA ALA A 111 11.46 -9.27 17.64
C ALA A 111 10.54 -8.54 16.63
N GLY A 112 11.11 -7.72 15.76
CA GLY A 112 10.41 -6.99 14.72
C GLY A 112 9.75 -7.92 13.69
N SER A 113 10.46 -8.98 13.24
CA SER A 113 9.90 -9.93 12.28
C SER A 113 8.67 -10.66 12.84
N ARG A 114 8.68 -11.04 14.11
CA ARG A 114 7.53 -11.63 14.79
C ARG A 114 6.36 -10.65 14.91
N ARG A 115 6.66 -9.37 15.19
CA ARG A 115 5.66 -8.31 15.25
C ARG A 115 4.98 -8.11 13.89
N VAL A 116 5.75 -8.11 12.79
CA VAL A 116 5.20 -8.04 11.43
C VAL A 116 4.26 -9.23 11.17
N VAL A 117 4.70 -10.47 11.49
CA VAL A 117 3.85 -11.66 11.34
C VAL A 117 2.56 -11.50 12.12
N ALA A 118 2.64 -11.11 13.40
CA ALA A 118 1.47 -10.96 14.26
C ALA A 118 0.51 -9.89 13.73
N ALA A 119 1.02 -8.72 13.31
CA ALA A 119 0.23 -7.63 12.76
C ALA A 119 -0.51 -8.07 11.47
N VAL A 120 0.22 -8.63 10.52
CA VAL A 120 -0.35 -9.07 9.23
C VAL A 120 -1.36 -10.21 9.42
N THR A 121 -1.05 -11.19 10.27
CA THR A 121 -1.99 -12.28 10.57
C THR A 121 -3.23 -11.75 11.27
N GLY A 122 -3.09 -10.79 12.20
CA GLY A 122 -4.21 -10.13 12.87
C GLY A 122 -5.15 -9.45 11.88
N VAL A 123 -4.61 -8.68 10.93
CA VAL A 123 -5.39 -8.03 9.87
C VAL A 123 -6.17 -9.05 9.04
N LEU A 124 -5.56 -10.16 8.64
CA LEU A 124 -6.22 -11.19 7.83
C LEU A 124 -7.22 -12.04 8.61
N ALA A 125 -7.12 -12.05 9.92
CA ALA A 125 -8.09 -12.72 10.80
C ALA A 125 -9.29 -11.83 11.16
N SER A 126 -9.21 -10.52 10.86
CA SER A 126 -10.24 -9.56 11.26
C SER A 126 -11.20 -9.23 10.11
N ALA A 127 -12.46 -8.93 10.47
CA ALA A 127 -13.44 -8.44 9.50
C ALA A 127 -13.04 -7.07 8.93
N THR A 128 -12.51 -6.19 9.78
CA THR A 128 -12.08 -4.84 9.40
C THR A 128 -10.92 -4.90 8.41
N GLY A 129 -9.87 -5.66 8.74
CA GLY A 129 -8.70 -5.82 7.87
C GLY A 129 -9.05 -6.49 6.54
N CYS A 130 -9.85 -7.55 6.57
CA CYS A 130 -10.32 -8.21 5.36
C CYS A 130 -11.19 -7.28 4.49
N TRP A 131 -12.01 -6.42 5.10
CA TRP A 131 -12.79 -5.43 4.35
C TRP A 131 -11.87 -4.39 3.70
N ILE A 132 -10.92 -3.81 4.43
CA ILE A 132 -9.99 -2.80 3.89
C ILE A 132 -9.16 -3.36 2.73
N LEU A 133 -8.64 -4.59 2.86
CA LEU A 133 -7.75 -5.22 1.89
C LEU A 133 -8.49 -6.01 0.80
N GLY A 134 -9.81 -6.20 0.96
CA GLY A 134 -10.63 -6.95 0.02
C GLY A 134 -10.73 -6.32 -1.36
N PRO A 135 -11.34 -7.03 -2.30
CA PRO A 135 -11.61 -6.52 -3.63
C PRO A 135 -12.71 -5.46 -3.56
N HIS A 136 -12.38 -4.24 -3.92
CA HIS A 136 -13.30 -3.13 -4.06
C HIS A 136 -13.21 -2.51 -5.44
N PRO A 137 -14.28 -1.91 -5.98
CA PRO A 137 -14.19 -1.09 -7.17
C PRO A 137 -13.20 0.06 -7.00
N GLU A 138 -12.53 0.44 -8.08
CA GLU A 138 -11.61 1.58 -8.11
C GLU A 138 -10.61 1.59 -6.94
N SER A 139 -10.05 0.42 -6.64
CA SER A 139 -9.15 0.26 -5.49
C SER A 139 -7.69 0.33 -5.91
N ASP A 140 -6.92 1.13 -5.15
CA ASP A 140 -5.47 1.26 -5.28
C ASP A 140 -4.81 1.15 -3.91
N SER A 141 -3.55 0.71 -3.90
CA SER A 141 -2.67 0.69 -2.73
C SER A 141 -1.37 1.40 -3.06
N GLU A 142 -0.80 2.11 -2.10
CA GLU A 142 0.42 2.91 -2.29
C GLU A 142 0.28 3.88 -3.49
N LEU A 143 -0.92 4.47 -3.64
CA LEU A 143 -1.24 5.34 -4.76
C LEU A 143 -0.40 6.61 -4.70
N ALA A 144 0.48 6.75 -5.71
CA ALA A 144 1.31 7.95 -5.85
C ALA A 144 0.53 9.06 -6.54
N LEU A 145 0.39 10.18 -5.88
CA LEU A 145 -0.28 11.39 -6.38
C LEU A 145 0.67 12.58 -6.31
N SER A 146 0.44 13.58 -7.15
CA SER A 146 1.23 14.82 -7.16
C SER A 146 0.32 16.02 -7.07
N SER A 147 0.68 16.99 -6.23
CA SER A 147 0.06 18.31 -6.21
C SER A 147 1.04 19.37 -6.64
N ALA A 148 0.56 20.46 -7.24
CA ALA A 148 1.36 21.64 -7.49
C ALA A 148 1.47 22.48 -6.21
N SER A 149 2.68 22.94 -5.91
CA SER A 149 2.95 23.93 -4.86
C SER A 149 3.81 25.06 -5.43
N ASN A 150 3.91 26.18 -4.71
CA ASN A 150 4.76 27.30 -5.11
C ASN A 150 6.25 26.93 -5.18
N ASP A 151 6.67 25.91 -4.41
CA ASP A 151 8.04 25.41 -4.33
C ASP A 151 8.29 24.22 -5.28
N GLY A 152 7.31 23.88 -6.12
CA GLY A 152 7.39 22.76 -7.05
C GLY A 152 6.37 21.64 -6.76
N PRO A 153 6.41 20.53 -7.50
CA PRO A 153 5.49 19.41 -7.31
C PRO A 153 5.77 18.71 -5.97
N VAL A 154 4.71 18.48 -5.20
CA VAL A 154 4.76 17.70 -3.96
C VAL A 154 4.20 16.31 -4.22
N GLN A 155 4.97 15.29 -3.86
CA GLN A 155 4.55 13.90 -3.97
C GLN A 155 3.77 13.48 -2.73
N HIS A 156 2.69 12.74 -2.95
CA HIS A 156 1.85 12.16 -1.91
C HIS A 156 1.74 10.66 -2.17
N GLN A 157 1.62 9.89 -1.12
CA GLN A 157 1.39 8.46 -1.19
C GLN A 157 0.22 8.11 -0.28
N VAL A 158 -0.81 7.54 -0.87
CA VAL A 158 -2.02 7.11 -0.16
C VAL A 158 -1.92 5.61 0.04
N ASP A 159 -1.92 5.14 1.29
CA ASP A 159 -1.72 3.72 1.60
C ASP A 159 -2.79 2.84 0.96
N ARG A 160 -4.05 3.26 1.06
CA ARG A 160 -5.17 2.55 0.45
C ARG A 160 -6.30 3.50 0.07
N CYS A 161 -6.83 3.39 -1.16
CA CYS A 161 -8.09 4.01 -1.53
C CYS A 161 -8.97 3.02 -2.31
N PHE A 162 -10.29 3.16 -2.18
CA PHE A 162 -11.28 2.30 -2.85
C PHE A 162 -12.67 2.91 -2.76
N THR A 163 -13.62 2.40 -3.55
CA THR A 163 -15.04 2.79 -3.43
C THR A 163 -15.83 1.68 -2.73
N ALA A 164 -16.60 2.07 -1.73
CA ALA A 164 -17.53 1.20 -1.01
C ALA A 164 -18.70 1.99 -0.45
N ASP A 165 -19.89 1.41 -0.46
CA ASP A 165 -21.12 1.97 0.12
C ASP A 165 -21.45 3.39 -0.36
N GLY A 166 -21.13 3.72 -1.61
CA GLY A 166 -21.37 5.03 -2.21
C GLY A 166 -20.36 6.11 -1.81
N TYR A 167 -19.21 5.74 -1.28
CA TYR A 167 -18.12 6.64 -0.88
C TYR A 167 -16.80 6.21 -1.45
N ARG A 168 -15.91 7.19 -1.68
CA ARG A 168 -14.48 6.98 -1.84
C ARG A 168 -13.82 6.97 -0.47
N TRP A 169 -13.25 5.85 -0.07
CA TRP A 169 -12.47 5.74 1.15
C TRP A 169 -11.01 6.05 0.88
N ILE A 170 -10.42 6.85 1.75
CA ILE A 170 -8.99 7.13 1.82
C ILE A 170 -8.53 6.67 3.19
N VAL A 171 -7.74 5.61 3.24
CA VAL A 171 -7.32 4.96 4.48
C VAL A 171 -5.80 5.05 4.61
N ASP A 172 -5.36 5.58 5.74
CA ASP A 172 -3.96 5.67 6.13
C ASP A 172 -3.69 4.61 7.21
N TYR A 173 -2.61 3.85 7.06
CA TYR A 173 -2.25 2.77 7.99
C TYR A 173 -1.31 3.28 9.07
N LYS A 174 -1.53 2.87 10.31
CA LYS A 174 -0.65 3.17 11.44
C LYS A 174 -0.32 1.91 12.23
N THR A 175 0.98 1.63 12.37
CA THR A 175 1.51 0.51 13.16
C THR A 175 1.93 0.99 14.54
N LEU A 176 0.96 1.51 15.28
CA LEU A 176 1.19 2.04 16.63
C LEU A 176 1.17 0.91 17.65
N ARG A 177 2.16 0.90 18.56
CA ARG A 177 2.14 0.02 19.71
C ARG A 177 1.55 0.77 20.92
N LEU A 178 0.42 0.27 21.44
CA LEU A 178 -0.15 0.79 22.70
C LEU A 178 0.38 -0.03 23.88
N PRO A 179 1.18 0.56 24.77
CA PRO A 179 1.71 -0.16 25.93
C PRO A 179 0.63 -0.69 26.87
N SER A 180 -0.49 0.04 26.98
CA SER A 180 -1.62 -0.29 27.84
C SER A 180 -2.74 -1.08 27.15
N GLY A 181 -2.68 -1.24 25.82
CA GLY A 181 -3.80 -1.80 25.06
C GLY A 181 -5.07 -0.94 25.07
N ASP A 182 -5.01 0.28 25.59
CA ASP A 182 -6.16 1.17 25.70
C ASP A 182 -6.53 1.81 24.37
N ALA A 183 -7.50 1.21 23.70
CA ALA A 183 -8.02 1.68 22.43
C ALA A 183 -8.82 3.01 22.53
N SER A 184 -9.17 3.45 23.74
CA SER A 184 -9.93 4.70 23.94
C SER A 184 -9.17 5.95 23.48
N THR A 185 -7.85 5.87 23.37
CA THR A 185 -6.99 6.96 22.88
C THR A 185 -6.90 7.04 21.37
N LEU A 186 -7.34 6.01 20.64
CA LEU A 186 -7.18 5.94 19.17
C LEU A 186 -7.90 7.07 18.41
N PRO A 187 -9.12 7.50 18.77
CA PRO A 187 -9.74 8.64 18.11
C PRO A 187 -8.89 9.92 18.19
N ALA A 188 -8.39 10.26 19.40
CA ALA A 188 -7.52 11.42 19.58
C ALA A 188 -6.18 11.30 18.81
N ARG A 189 -5.66 10.07 18.65
CA ARG A 189 -4.47 9.82 17.83
C ARG A 189 -4.78 9.95 16.35
N ALA A 190 -5.91 9.42 15.87
CA ALA A 190 -6.35 9.57 14.49
C ALA A 190 -6.52 11.05 14.11
N ALA A 191 -7.03 11.90 15.02
CA ALA A 191 -7.18 13.33 14.80
C ALA A 191 -5.86 14.02 14.40
N ARG A 192 -4.71 13.55 14.88
CA ARG A 192 -3.39 14.09 14.52
C ARG A 192 -3.07 13.92 13.03
N HIS A 193 -3.64 12.91 12.39
CA HIS A 193 -3.42 12.61 10.96
C HIS A 193 -4.42 13.31 10.05
N ARG A 194 -5.42 14.02 10.60
CA ARG A 194 -6.42 14.77 9.84
C ARG A 194 -5.81 15.71 8.80
N PRO A 195 -4.80 16.55 9.10
CA PRO A 195 -4.23 17.44 8.10
C PRO A 195 -3.59 16.72 6.91
N GLN A 196 -3.04 15.53 7.13
CA GLN A 196 -2.48 14.68 6.07
C GLN A 196 -3.60 14.14 5.18
N LEU A 197 -4.64 13.56 5.77
CA LEU A 197 -5.76 12.98 5.03
C LEU A 197 -6.59 14.04 4.30
N GLU A 198 -6.73 15.24 4.85
CA GLU A 198 -7.39 16.35 4.16
C GLU A 198 -6.60 16.82 2.94
N ARG A 199 -5.25 16.79 2.98
CA ARG A 199 -4.43 17.04 1.79
C ARG A 199 -4.67 15.97 0.73
N TYR A 200 -4.77 14.71 1.12
CA TYR A 200 -5.12 13.64 0.18
C TYR A 200 -6.53 13.85 -0.40
N ALA A 201 -7.50 14.18 0.44
CA ALA A 201 -8.86 14.47 0.00
C ALA A 201 -8.92 15.58 -1.06
N ALA A 202 -8.12 16.62 -0.93
CA ALA A 202 -8.04 17.70 -1.91
C ALA A 202 -7.61 17.22 -3.31
N LEU A 203 -6.84 16.13 -3.40
CA LEU A 203 -6.43 15.54 -4.69
C LEU A 203 -7.59 14.80 -5.39
N PHE A 204 -8.62 14.43 -4.64
CA PHE A 204 -9.84 13.80 -5.13
C PHE A 204 -11.02 14.78 -5.26
N ALA A 205 -10.78 16.09 -5.22
CA ALA A 205 -11.85 17.11 -5.26
C ALA A 205 -12.72 17.04 -6.53
N SER A 206 -12.23 16.44 -7.61
CA SER A 206 -12.99 16.21 -8.86
C SER A 206 -13.58 14.80 -8.96
N ASP A 207 -13.48 13.99 -7.92
CA ASP A 207 -14.05 12.64 -7.90
C ASP A 207 -15.58 12.71 -7.91
N ALA A 208 -16.20 11.70 -8.50
CA ALA A 208 -17.65 11.54 -8.51
C ALA A 208 -18.23 11.11 -7.15
N TRP A 209 -17.39 10.56 -6.28
CA TRP A 209 -17.81 9.98 -5.01
C TRP A 209 -17.56 10.93 -3.83
N PRO A 210 -18.50 11.03 -2.87
CA PRO A 210 -18.21 11.69 -1.60
C PRO A 210 -17.10 10.94 -0.86
N LEU A 211 -16.25 11.71 -0.16
CA LEU A 211 -15.05 11.15 0.47
C LEU A 211 -15.29 10.72 1.91
N ARG A 212 -14.65 9.64 2.31
CA ARG A 212 -14.47 9.22 3.71
C ARG A 212 -12.99 9.07 4.01
N LEU A 213 -12.56 9.69 5.09
CA LEU A 213 -11.17 9.69 5.54
C LEU A 213 -11.06 8.83 6.80
N ALA A 214 -10.09 7.94 6.83
CA ALA A 214 -9.93 7.06 7.99
C ALA A 214 -8.47 6.73 8.26
N VAL A 215 -8.18 6.45 9.54
CA VAL A 215 -6.91 5.89 10.00
C VAL A 215 -7.16 4.46 10.47
N TYR A 216 -6.43 3.50 9.94
CA TYR A 216 -6.46 2.12 10.38
C TYR A 216 -5.26 1.80 11.26
N PHE A 217 -5.51 1.59 12.54
CA PHE A 217 -4.52 1.16 13.51
C PHE A 217 -4.37 -0.36 13.43
N VAL A 218 -3.34 -0.78 12.71
CA VAL A 218 -3.14 -2.17 12.28
C VAL A 218 -3.05 -3.14 13.46
N GLU A 219 -2.25 -2.81 14.49
CA GLU A 219 -2.03 -3.70 15.64
C GLU A 219 -3.21 -3.76 16.61
N GLN A 220 -4.13 -2.78 16.55
CA GLN A 220 -5.35 -2.74 17.35
C GLN A 220 -6.58 -3.18 16.59
N ASP A 221 -6.41 -3.50 15.30
CA ASP A 221 -7.53 -3.80 14.39
C ASP A 221 -8.67 -2.78 14.50
N THR A 222 -8.34 -1.51 14.49
CA THR A 222 -9.32 -0.44 14.71
C THR A 222 -9.25 0.58 13.59
N LEU A 223 -10.37 0.74 12.87
CA LEU A 223 -10.56 1.78 11.87
C LEU A 223 -11.26 2.98 12.52
N VAL A 224 -10.62 4.14 12.47
CA VAL A 224 -11.18 5.40 12.98
C VAL A 224 -11.49 6.31 11.78
N GLU A 225 -12.77 6.59 11.57
CA GLU A 225 -13.24 7.54 10.57
C GLU A 225 -13.13 8.97 11.11
N LEU A 226 -12.62 9.88 10.28
CA LEU A 226 -12.47 11.30 10.57
C LEU A 226 -13.65 12.07 9.97
N LEU A 227 -14.69 12.27 10.75
CA LEU A 227 -15.87 13.05 10.38
C LEU A 227 -15.62 14.55 10.59
N ALA A 228 -16.53 15.38 10.09
CA ALA A 228 -16.46 16.83 10.32
C ALA A 228 -16.65 17.14 11.82
N GLY A 229 -15.53 17.48 12.48
CA GLY A 229 -15.52 17.85 13.90
C GLY A 229 -15.46 16.71 14.91
N GLU A 230 -15.45 15.45 14.47
CA GLU A 230 -15.34 14.29 15.37
C GLU A 230 -14.55 13.12 14.75
N GLU A 231 -14.06 12.24 15.59
CA GLU A 231 -13.45 10.96 15.22
C GLU A 231 -14.30 9.81 15.77
N LYS A 232 -14.63 8.86 14.88
CA LYS A 232 -15.51 7.75 15.23
C LYS A 232 -14.88 6.41 14.86
N ILE A 233 -14.89 5.47 15.81
CA ILE A 233 -14.54 4.08 15.49
C ILE A 233 -15.59 3.52 14.54
N PHE A 234 -15.13 3.16 13.33
CA PHE A 234 -15.97 2.57 12.30
C PHE A 234 -16.06 1.06 12.51
N LYS A 235 -17.28 0.55 12.49
CA LYS A 235 -17.53 -0.89 12.51
C LYS A 235 -17.97 -1.33 11.13
N VAL A 236 -17.23 -2.24 10.54
CA VAL A 236 -17.57 -2.83 9.25
C VAL A 236 -18.94 -3.52 9.35
N PRO A 237 -19.86 -3.22 8.42
CA PRO A 237 -21.16 -3.89 8.41
C PRO A 237 -21.02 -5.41 8.25
N ALA A 238 -21.76 -6.17 9.03
CA ALA A 238 -21.74 -7.64 9.00
C ALA A 238 -22.16 -8.24 7.64
N SER A 239 -22.81 -7.46 6.78
CA SER A 239 -23.29 -7.85 5.44
C SER A 239 -22.23 -7.74 4.34
N GLY A 240 -21.00 -7.31 4.64
CA GLY A 240 -19.94 -6.99 3.66
C GLY A 240 -19.21 -8.18 3.05
N PHE A 241 -19.35 -9.38 3.58
CA PHE A 241 -18.65 -10.57 3.07
C PHE A 241 -19.61 -11.65 2.62
N SER A 242 -20.20 -11.48 1.43
CA SER A 242 -20.59 -12.63 0.63
C SER A 242 -19.30 -13.18 0.01
N ASN A 243 -18.70 -14.18 0.65
CA ASN A 243 -17.80 -15.10 -0.03
C ASN A 243 -18.63 -15.81 -1.08
N ALA A 244 -18.73 -15.26 -2.28
CA ALA A 244 -19.11 -16.06 -3.43
C ALA A 244 -17.89 -16.89 -3.85
N PRO A 245 -18.07 -18.19 -4.12
CA PRO A 245 -17.02 -19.16 -4.42
C PRO A 245 -16.26 -18.84 -5.69
#